data_64e5df460675b169b0fb6089877dd68e
#
_entry.id   64e5df460675b169b0fb6089877dd68e
#
_cell.length_a   1.000
_cell.length_b   1.000
_cell.length_c   1.000
_cell.angle_alpha   90.00
_cell.angle_beta   90.00
_cell.angle_gamma   90.00
#
_symmetry.space_group_name_H-M   'P 1'
#
loop_
_entity.id
_entity.type
_entity.pdbx_description
1 polymer ?
#
loop_
_entity_poly.entity_id
_entity_poly.type
_entity_poly.pdbx_seq_one_letter_code
_entity_poly.pdbx_strand_id
1 'polypeptide(L)'
;LAANAWQLVPTGLAIHLADPGYAAMILPRSGLGHKHGIVLGNLVGLIDSDYQGPLMVSCWNRGAAPFTIEPMERIAQMVIVPVVHAAFRRVDTFEASTRGEGGFGSTGTR
;
A
#
# COMPACT_ATOMS: atom_id res chain seq x y z
N LEU A 1 13.95 12.30 -10.14
CA LEU A 1 13.52 10.94 -10.47
C LEU A 1 13.09 10.88 -11.93
N ALA A 2 13.85 10.14 -12.72
CA ALA A 2 13.60 10.03 -14.14
C ALA A 2 12.28 9.28 -14.43
N ALA A 3 11.72 9.50 -15.61
CA ALA A 3 10.54 8.77 -16.05
C ALA A 3 10.79 7.27 -16.00
N ASN A 4 9.83 6.52 -15.52
CA ASN A 4 9.84 5.07 -15.31
C ASN A 4 10.88 4.56 -14.30
N ALA A 5 11.59 5.43 -13.61
CA ALA A 5 12.51 5.03 -12.54
C ALA A 5 11.79 4.98 -11.20
N TRP A 6 12.33 4.17 -10.29
CA TRP A 6 11.88 4.18 -8.89
C TRP A 6 13.08 4.18 -7.97
N GLN A 7 12.86 4.68 -6.77
CA GLN A 7 13.93 4.88 -5.79
C GLN A 7 13.34 4.85 -4.39
N LEU A 8 14.07 4.25 -3.45
CA LEU A 8 13.74 4.34 -2.05
C LEU A 8 14.14 5.71 -1.51
N VAL A 9 13.15 6.42 -0.97
CA VAL A 9 13.34 7.77 -0.43
C VAL A 9 13.14 7.71 1.08
N PRO A 10 14.14 8.10 1.88
CA PRO A 10 14.00 8.12 3.34
C PRO A 10 13.07 9.25 3.77
N THR A 11 12.24 8.96 4.78
CA THR A 11 11.32 9.97 5.33
C THR A 11 11.90 10.73 6.50
N GLY A 12 12.94 10.21 7.13
CA GLY A 12 13.45 10.75 8.38
C GLY A 12 12.64 10.35 9.61
N LEU A 13 11.61 9.52 9.43
CA LEU A 13 10.75 9.05 10.51
C LEU A 13 10.94 7.56 10.74
N ALA A 14 10.74 7.15 11.98
CA ALA A 14 10.63 5.74 12.37
C ALA A 14 9.37 5.60 13.20
N ILE A 15 8.69 4.46 13.08
CA ILE A 15 7.46 4.20 13.83
C ILE A 15 7.51 2.83 14.50
N HIS A 16 6.72 2.70 15.55
CA HIS A 16 6.42 1.42 16.18
C HIS A 16 4.97 1.46 16.65
N LEU A 17 4.09 0.74 15.97
CA LEU A 17 2.69 0.68 16.36
C LEU A 17 2.47 -0.15 17.61
N ALA A 18 3.19 -1.24 17.74
CA ALA A 18 3.19 -2.19 18.87
C ALA A 18 1.90 -2.98 19.03
N ASP A 19 0.74 -2.41 18.72
CA ASP A 19 -0.55 -3.07 18.89
C ASP A 19 -0.88 -3.93 17.65
N PRO A 20 -1.00 -5.26 17.79
CA PRO A 20 -1.27 -6.14 16.65
C PRO A 20 -2.65 -5.94 16.02
N GLY A 21 -3.52 -5.16 16.65
CA GLY A 21 -4.82 -4.79 16.08
C GLY A 21 -4.73 -3.68 15.03
N TYR A 22 -3.56 -3.14 14.75
CA TYR A 22 -3.37 -2.05 13.81
C TYR A 22 -2.22 -2.31 12.87
N ALA A 23 -2.29 -1.68 11.71
CA ALA A 23 -1.20 -1.60 10.75
C ALA A 23 -1.16 -0.20 10.15
N ALA A 24 -0.03 0.19 9.59
CA ALA A 24 0.06 1.42 8.83
C ALA A 24 0.08 1.11 7.34
N MET A 25 -0.58 1.96 6.57
CA MET A 25 -0.55 1.88 5.11
C MET A 25 0.07 3.16 4.57
N ILE A 26 1.05 3.00 3.71
CA ILE A 26 1.64 4.10 2.97
C ILE A 26 1.01 4.12 1.59
N LEU A 27 0.42 5.25 1.25
CA LEU A 27 -0.36 5.41 0.03
C LEU A 27 0.17 6.60 -0.76
N PRO A 28 0.00 6.60 -2.10
CA PRO A 28 0.31 7.78 -2.89
C PRO A 28 -0.66 8.92 -2.59
N ARG A 29 -0.21 10.13 -2.87
CA ARG A 29 -1.09 11.30 -2.85
C ARG A 29 -1.80 11.41 -4.19
N SER A 30 -3.10 11.70 -4.16
CA SER A 30 -3.92 11.73 -5.37
C SER A 30 -3.41 12.74 -6.40
N GLY A 31 -3.05 13.93 -5.97
CA GLY A 31 -2.57 14.97 -6.88
C GLY A 31 -1.25 14.63 -7.55
N LEU A 32 -0.27 14.20 -6.77
CA LEU A 32 1.02 13.79 -7.31
C LEU A 32 0.89 12.57 -8.24
N GLY A 33 0.08 11.61 -7.84
CA GLY A 33 -0.15 10.42 -8.65
C GLY A 33 -0.82 10.73 -9.97
N HIS A 34 -1.87 11.52 -9.92
CA HIS A 34 -2.64 11.83 -11.11
C HIS A 34 -1.92 12.80 -12.06
N LYS A 35 -1.35 13.88 -11.53
CA LYS A 35 -0.75 14.93 -12.37
C LYS A 35 0.67 14.59 -12.83
N HIS A 36 1.45 13.95 -11.98
CA HIS A 36 2.88 13.75 -12.23
C HIS A 36 3.28 12.29 -12.32
N GLY A 37 2.37 11.38 -12.02
CA GLY A 37 2.66 9.97 -12.04
C GLY A 37 3.56 9.50 -10.90
N ILE A 38 3.67 10.27 -9.82
CA ILE A 38 4.49 9.90 -8.66
C ILE A 38 3.64 9.05 -7.72
N VAL A 39 3.95 7.79 -7.70
CA VAL A 39 3.23 6.78 -6.92
C VAL A 39 4.24 5.91 -6.16
N LEU A 40 3.79 4.81 -5.57
CA LEU A 40 4.68 3.88 -4.91
C LEU A 40 4.99 2.70 -5.82
N GLY A 41 6.27 2.29 -5.83
CA GLY A 41 6.72 1.15 -6.61
C GLY A 41 6.13 -0.17 -6.13
N ASN A 42 5.81 -0.26 -4.85
CA ASN A 42 5.11 -1.41 -4.26
C ASN A 42 3.59 -1.23 -4.24
N LEU A 43 3.06 -0.18 -4.83
CA LEU A 43 1.66 0.21 -4.92
C LEU A 43 1.09 0.65 -3.58
N VAL A 44 1.10 -0.21 -2.59
CA VAL A 44 0.71 0.09 -1.20
C VAL A 44 1.80 -0.44 -0.29
N GLY A 45 2.32 0.41 0.57
CA GLY A 45 3.25 -0.03 1.60
C GLY A 45 2.49 -0.43 2.84
N LEU A 46 2.57 -1.69 3.24
CA LEU A 46 1.97 -2.17 4.48
C LEU A 46 3.04 -2.30 5.54
N ILE A 47 2.81 -1.67 6.70
CA ILE A 47 3.74 -1.69 7.81
C ILE A 47 3.08 -2.39 8.97
N ASP A 48 3.65 -3.53 9.36
CA ASP A 48 3.14 -4.34 10.45
C ASP A 48 3.37 -3.68 11.80
N SER A 49 2.59 -4.07 12.79
CA SER A 49 2.64 -3.50 14.13
C SER A 49 3.96 -3.75 14.84
N ASP A 50 4.66 -4.81 14.51
CA ASP A 50 5.93 -5.17 15.13
C ASP A 50 7.15 -4.56 14.45
N TYR A 51 6.97 -3.85 13.36
CA TYR A 51 8.08 -3.18 12.70
C TYR A 51 8.60 -2.02 13.53
N GLN A 52 9.90 -2.00 13.74
CA GLN A 52 10.61 -0.95 14.46
C GLN A 52 11.76 -0.48 13.57
N GLY A 53 11.58 0.63 12.93
CA GLY A 53 12.65 1.10 12.07
C GLY A 53 12.25 2.30 11.23
N PRO A 54 13.20 2.79 10.44
CA PRO A 54 12.96 3.95 9.59
C PRO A 54 11.94 3.63 8.50
N LEU A 55 11.13 4.62 8.18
CA LEU A 55 10.20 4.55 7.07
C LEU A 55 10.87 5.03 5.80
N MET A 56 10.77 4.21 4.79
CA MET A 56 11.23 4.53 3.44
C MET A 56 10.03 4.49 2.50
N VAL A 57 10.02 5.39 1.53
CA VAL A 57 8.98 5.38 0.49
C VAL A 57 9.61 4.94 -0.81
N SER A 58 9.08 3.86 -1.37
CA SER A 58 9.47 3.42 -2.71
C SER A 58 8.74 4.30 -3.73
N CYS A 59 9.40 5.35 -4.18
CA CYS A 59 8.82 6.27 -5.16
C CYS A 59 9.04 5.75 -6.57
N TRP A 60 7.97 5.72 -7.34
CA TRP A 60 8.00 5.36 -8.75
C TRP A 60 7.44 6.50 -9.58
N ASN A 61 8.22 6.97 -10.55
CA ASN A 61 7.75 7.95 -11.52
C ASN A 61 7.20 7.20 -12.74
N ARG A 62 5.90 7.00 -12.77
CA ARG A 62 5.22 6.38 -13.91
C ARG A 62 4.80 7.40 -14.96
N GLY A 63 5.18 8.65 -14.78
CA GLY A 63 4.91 9.71 -15.73
C GLY A 63 5.89 9.72 -16.88
N ALA A 64 5.67 10.65 -17.81
CA ALA A 64 6.49 10.80 -19.01
C ALA A 64 7.65 11.78 -18.82
N ALA A 65 7.64 12.58 -17.77
CA ALA A 65 8.63 13.62 -17.51
C ALA A 65 9.39 13.35 -16.21
N PRO A 66 10.65 13.77 -16.11
CA PRO A 66 11.36 13.72 -14.83
C PRO A 66 10.66 14.53 -13.76
N PHE A 67 10.78 14.10 -12.52
CA PHE A 67 10.20 14.80 -11.38
C PHE A 67 11.26 14.98 -10.30
N THR A 68 11.38 16.19 -9.79
CA THR A 68 12.29 16.50 -8.70
C THR A 68 11.53 16.51 -7.38
N ILE A 69 11.97 15.67 -6.44
CA ILE A 69 11.44 15.65 -5.08
C ILE A 69 12.28 16.60 -4.24
N GLU A 70 11.67 17.67 -3.77
CA GLU A 70 12.34 18.64 -2.93
C GLU A 70 12.37 18.17 -1.48
N PRO A 71 13.38 18.59 -0.69
CA PRO A 71 13.37 18.29 0.75
C PRO A 71 12.08 18.76 1.41
N MET A 72 11.56 17.95 2.32
CA MET A 72 10.30 18.20 3.06
C MET A 72 9.04 18.19 2.20
N GLU A 73 9.14 17.81 0.97
CA GLU A 73 7.97 17.67 0.11
C GLU A 73 7.11 16.48 0.53
N ARG A 74 5.80 16.66 0.47
CA ARG A 74 4.84 15.60 0.82
C ARG A 74 4.64 14.70 -0.39
N ILE A 75 5.26 13.53 -0.38
CA ILE A 75 5.24 12.61 -1.53
C ILE A 75 4.31 11.42 -1.34
N ALA A 76 3.86 11.18 -0.12
CA ALA A 76 3.00 10.06 0.22
C ALA A 76 2.19 10.41 1.45
N GLN A 77 1.32 9.52 1.86
CA GLN A 77 0.53 9.67 3.08
C GLN A 77 0.50 8.35 3.84
N MET A 78 0.38 8.45 5.16
CA MET A 78 0.29 7.28 6.02
C MET A 78 -1.08 7.26 6.71
N VAL A 79 -1.71 6.11 6.68
CA VAL A 79 -3.00 5.86 7.34
C VAL A 79 -2.84 4.70 8.28
N ILE A 80 -3.29 4.86 9.53
CA ILE A 80 -3.33 3.77 10.49
C ILE A 80 -4.71 3.12 10.40
N VAL A 81 -4.72 1.82 10.20
CA VAL A 81 -5.97 1.07 10.01
C VAL A 81 -6.06 -0.08 11.01
N PRO A 82 -7.26 -0.43 11.47
CA PRO A 82 -7.46 -1.64 12.22
C PRO A 82 -7.33 -2.85 11.30
N VAL A 83 -6.77 -3.94 11.81
CA VAL A 83 -6.61 -5.17 11.06
C VAL A 83 -7.16 -6.34 11.84
N VAL A 84 -7.59 -7.35 11.12
CA VAL A 84 -8.06 -8.62 11.68
C VAL A 84 -7.10 -9.70 11.21
N HIS A 85 -6.61 -10.49 12.15
CA HIS A 85 -5.74 -11.62 11.87
C HIS A 85 -6.59 -12.86 11.62
N ALA A 86 -6.53 -13.39 10.41
CA ALA A 86 -7.27 -14.57 10.03
C ALA A 86 -6.49 -15.82 10.42
N ALA A 87 -7.20 -16.83 10.90
CA ALA A 87 -6.66 -18.16 11.08
C ALA A 87 -7.21 -19.05 9.97
N PHE A 88 -6.31 -19.80 9.34
CA PHE A 88 -6.74 -20.73 8.30
C PHE A 88 -7.22 -22.04 8.93
N ARG A 89 -8.34 -22.53 8.44
CA ARG A 89 -8.84 -23.85 8.77
C ARG A 89 -8.83 -24.71 7.51
N ARG A 90 -8.02 -25.73 7.53
CA ARG A 90 -7.93 -26.65 6.40
C ARG A 90 -9.16 -27.55 6.37
N VAL A 91 -9.80 -27.65 5.22
CA VAL A 91 -10.98 -28.48 5.02
C VAL A 91 -10.83 -29.25 3.69
N ASP A 92 -11.53 -30.36 3.56
CA ASP A 92 -11.54 -31.10 2.30
C ASP A 92 -12.58 -30.52 1.34
N THR A 93 -13.70 -30.03 1.87
CA THR A 93 -14.76 -29.42 1.08
C THR A 93 -15.34 -28.23 1.83
N PHE A 94 -15.92 -27.30 1.09
CA PHE A 94 -16.67 -26.20 1.67
C PHE A 94 -18.11 -26.60 1.95
N GLU A 95 -18.71 -25.95 2.96
CA GLU A 95 -20.15 -26.05 3.17
C GLU A 95 -20.89 -25.38 2.03
N ALA A 96 -22.10 -25.86 1.75
CA ALA A 96 -22.93 -25.26 0.71
C ALA A 96 -23.25 -23.80 1.04
N SER A 97 -23.21 -22.95 0.02
CA SER A 97 -23.54 -21.54 0.14
C SER A 97 -24.29 -21.11 -1.10
N THR A 98 -24.98 -19.96 -0.98
CA THR A 98 -25.71 -19.40 -2.13
C THR A 98 -24.78 -18.99 -3.27
N ARG A 99 -23.54 -18.66 -2.99
CA ARG A 99 -22.57 -18.30 -4.02
C ARG A 99 -21.83 -19.51 -4.60
N GLY A 100 -21.62 -20.53 -3.75
CA GLY A 100 -20.83 -21.69 -4.12
C GLY A 100 -19.43 -21.30 -4.56
N GLU A 101 -18.99 -21.77 -5.72
CA GLU A 101 -17.67 -21.49 -6.27
C GLU A 101 -17.60 -20.20 -7.08
N GLY A 102 -18.63 -19.38 -7.02
CA GLY A 102 -18.66 -18.13 -7.75
C GLY A 102 -17.48 -17.22 -7.39
N GLY A 103 -16.85 -16.68 -8.38
CA GLY A 103 -15.70 -15.78 -8.22
C GLY A 103 -15.81 -14.58 -9.12
N PHE A 104 -14.76 -14.34 -9.88
CA PHE A 104 -14.73 -13.17 -10.78
C PHE A 104 -15.97 -13.06 -11.64
N GLY A 105 -16.66 -11.92 -11.53
CA GLY A 105 -17.81 -11.61 -12.37
C GLY A 105 -19.08 -12.33 -11.99
N SER A 106 -19.08 -13.17 -10.96
CA SER A 106 -20.25 -13.94 -10.58
C SER A 106 -21.43 -13.08 -10.15
N THR A 107 -21.17 -11.93 -9.54
CA THR A 107 -22.19 -10.99 -9.12
C THR A 107 -22.14 -9.69 -9.88
N GLY A 108 -21.19 -9.55 -10.76
CA GLY A 108 -20.76 -8.26 -11.20
C GLY A 108 -21.75 -7.61 -12.08
N THR A 109 -21.61 -7.66 -13.20
CA THR A 109 -22.01 -6.74 -14.21
C THR A 109 -23.38 -6.95 -14.79
N ARG A 110 -24.21 -7.58 -14.14
CA ARG A 110 -25.51 -7.80 -14.70
C ARG A 110 -26.50 -6.76 -14.67
#